data_23ae37e8586ffb670d68e2378b1e1900
#
_entry.id   23ae37e8586ffb670d68e2378b1e1900
#
_cell.length_a   1.000
_cell.length_b   1.000
_cell.length_c   1.000
_cell.angle_alpha   90.00
_cell.angle_beta   90.00
_cell.angle_gamma   90.00
#
_symmetry.space_group_name_H-M   'P 1'
#
loop_
_entity.id
_entity.type
_entity.pdbx_description
1 polymer ?
#
loop_
_entity_poly.entity_id
_entity_poly.type
_entity_poly.pdbx_seq_one_letter_code
_entity_poly.pdbx_strand_id
1 'polypeptide(L)'
;ILLTCDKERLLPETDPYGRQILIGCGAFIELAVIAGAELGYRVEVQPFPNGAPDLKQLPGGSAVARLVLTKDGATKTDPLFSQIRRRHTNKNVYDSSKVISSSQWSSLTAPARAFGLTGGAVNQREAIEQVRNITRSSFEVEMLTARTYLESAHLMRIGPSEITQYRDGISLPSPMVNALSTFGLFDRFEIPKTGSSNFTR
;
A
#
# COMPACT_ATOMS: atom_id res chain seq x y z
N ILE A 1 -16.73 5.08 15.19
CA ILE A 1 -15.34 5.44 14.86
C ILE A 1 -15.38 6.30 13.61
N LEU A 2 -14.59 7.36 13.58
CA LEU A 2 -14.41 8.21 12.40
C LEU A 2 -12.98 8.03 11.89
N LEU A 3 -12.81 7.65 10.63
CA LEU A 3 -11.53 7.54 9.96
C LEU A 3 -11.27 8.83 9.17
N THR A 4 -10.14 9.45 9.42
CA THR A 4 -9.68 10.66 8.71
C THR A 4 -8.26 10.46 8.18
N CYS A 5 -7.87 11.18 7.14
CA CYS A 5 -6.48 11.26 6.72
C CYS A 5 -5.74 12.31 7.56
N ASP A 6 -4.60 11.91 8.11
CA ASP A 6 -3.68 12.83 8.78
C ASP A 6 -3.03 13.76 7.76
N LYS A 7 -3.18 15.07 7.97
CA LYS A 7 -2.64 16.10 7.06
C LYS A 7 -1.12 16.09 6.98
N GLU A 8 -0.46 15.74 8.09
CA GLU A 8 1.00 15.73 8.18
C GLU A 8 1.63 14.49 7.52
N ARG A 9 0.78 13.51 7.14
CA ARG A 9 1.20 12.26 6.51
C ARG A 9 0.77 12.14 5.06
N LEU A 10 0.32 13.22 4.46
CA LEU A 10 0.02 13.26 3.04
C LEU A 10 1.30 13.26 2.21
N LEU A 11 1.20 12.80 0.98
CA LEU A 11 2.32 12.65 0.04
C LEU A 11 2.07 13.53 -1.20
N PRO A 12 2.22 14.86 -1.07
CA PRO A 12 1.85 15.79 -2.14
C PRO A 12 2.66 15.62 -3.43
N GLU A 13 3.85 15.03 -3.35
CA GLU A 13 4.72 14.83 -4.52
C GLU A 13 4.51 13.47 -5.19
N THR A 14 4.33 12.39 -4.40
CA THR A 14 4.20 11.03 -4.93
C THR A 14 2.75 10.55 -5.03
N ASP A 15 1.84 11.12 -4.24
CA ASP A 15 0.39 10.87 -4.32
C ASP A 15 -0.42 12.18 -4.29
N PRO A 16 -0.22 13.08 -5.28
CA PRO A 16 -0.79 14.44 -5.29
C PRO A 16 -2.31 14.49 -5.25
N TYR A 17 -2.97 13.38 -5.57
CA TYR A 17 -4.43 13.25 -5.53
C TYR A 17 -4.92 12.43 -4.33
N GLY A 18 -4.02 11.91 -3.49
CA GLY A 18 -4.35 11.08 -2.33
C GLY A 18 -5.02 9.75 -2.67
N ARG A 19 -4.89 9.25 -3.90
CA ARG A 19 -5.54 8.01 -4.34
C ARG A 19 -4.98 6.78 -3.64
N GLN A 20 -3.67 6.72 -3.47
CA GLN A 20 -3.01 5.60 -2.78
C GLN A 20 -3.35 5.62 -1.29
N ILE A 21 -3.39 6.81 -0.69
CA ILE A 21 -3.83 7.00 0.70
C ILE A 21 -5.27 6.52 0.88
N LEU A 22 -6.18 6.88 -0.01
CA LEU A 22 -7.58 6.43 0.05
C LEU A 22 -7.72 4.91 -0.12
N ILE A 23 -6.92 4.28 -1.00
CA ILE A 23 -6.86 2.82 -1.13
C ILE A 23 -6.35 2.21 0.19
N GLY A 24 -5.33 2.79 0.80
CA GLY A 24 -4.83 2.37 2.12
C GLY A 24 -5.89 2.48 3.22
N CYS A 25 -6.68 3.56 3.23
CA CYS A 25 -7.83 3.71 4.14
C CYS A 25 -8.89 2.62 3.90
N GLY A 26 -9.17 2.27 2.64
CA GLY A 26 -10.08 1.17 2.30
C GLY A 26 -9.58 -0.17 2.84
N ALA A 27 -8.30 -0.47 2.69
CA ALA A 27 -7.69 -1.67 3.26
C ALA A 27 -7.78 -1.71 4.80
N PHE A 28 -7.60 -0.58 5.47
CA PHE A 28 -7.79 -0.47 6.93
C PHE A 28 -9.24 -0.72 7.32
N ILE A 29 -10.21 -0.17 6.59
CA ILE A 29 -11.64 -0.37 6.84
C ILE A 29 -11.98 -1.85 6.79
N GLU A 30 -11.50 -2.58 5.77
CA GLU A 30 -11.74 -4.01 5.64
C GLU A 30 -11.15 -4.79 6.83
N LEU A 31 -9.93 -4.46 7.26
CA LEU A 31 -9.34 -5.07 8.46
C LEU A 31 -10.19 -4.78 9.72
N ALA A 32 -10.76 -3.58 9.83
CA ALA A 32 -11.63 -3.23 10.96
C ALA A 32 -12.96 -3.99 10.94
N VAL A 33 -13.54 -4.23 9.76
CA VAL A 33 -14.74 -5.05 9.57
C VAL A 33 -14.48 -6.50 10.00
N ILE A 34 -13.41 -7.11 9.48
CA ILE A 34 -13.00 -8.48 9.83
C ILE A 34 -12.75 -8.62 11.34
N ALA A 35 -12.00 -7.67 11.93
CA ALA A 35 -11.71 -7.70 13.37
C ALA A 35 -12.94 -7.45 14.22
N GLY A 36 -13.84 -6.57 13.77
CA GLY A 36 -15.11 -6.32 14.46
C GLY A 36 -15.98 -7.57 14.52
N ALA A 37 -16.09 -8.31 13.42
CA ALA A 37 -16.83 -9.56 13.36
C ALA A 37 -16.29 -10.60 14.35
N GLU A 38 -14.97 -10.75 14.46
CA GLU A 38 -14.32 -11.66 15.42
C GLU A 38 -14.64 -11.28 16.87
N LEU A 39 -14.80 -9.99 17.14
CA LEU A 39 -15.14 -9.46 18.47
C LEU A 39 -16.65 -9.42 18.74
N GLY A 40 -17.48 -9.98 17.87
CA GLY A 40 -18.94 -10.03 17.99
C GLY A 40 -19.64 -8.71 17.69
N TYR A 41 -19.05 -7.89 16.83
CA TYR A 41 -19.66 -6.66 16.34
C TYR A 41 -19.97 -6.75 14.85
N ARG A 42 -21.16 -6.32 14.49
CA ARG A 42 -21.48 -5.95 13.11
C ARG A 42 -20.95 -4.54 12.88
N VAL A 43 -20.11 -4.39 11.87
CA VAL A 43 -19.52 -3.10 11.49
C VAL A 43 -20.21 -2.61 10.22
N GLU A 44 -20.93 -1.50 10.33
CA GLU A 44 -21.52 -0.81 9.20
C GLU A 44 -20.59 0.30 8.75
N VAL A 45 -20.26 0.33 7.45
CA VAL A 45 -19.34 1.30 6.85
C VAL A 45 -20.14 2.36 6.10
N GLN A 46 -19.95 3.62 6.49
CA GLN A 46 -20.47 4.78 5.78
C GLN A 46 -19.30 5.51 5.12
N PRO A 47 -19.01 5.26 3.85
CA PRO A 47 -17.92 5.94 3.14
C PRO A 47 -18.28 7.41 2.92
N PHE A 48 -17.29 8.27 3.08
CA PHE A 48 -17.39 9.70 2.86
C PHE A 48 -18.64 10.35 3.48
N PRO A 49 -18.80 10.29 4.82
CA PRO A 49 -20.04 10.73 5.49
C PRO A 49 -20.35 12.23 5.30
N ASN A 50 -19.38 13.02 4.87
CA ASN A 50 -19.53 14.45 4.57
C ASN A 50 -19.53 14.75 3.06
N GLY A 51 -19.74 13.73 2.22
CA GLY A 51 -19.66 13.82 0.76
C GLY A 51 -18.34 13.27 0.22
N ALA A 52 -18.35 12.83 -1.04
CA ALA A 52 -17.17 12.32 -1.71
C ALA A 52 -16.08 13.41 -1.79
N PRO A 53 -14.78 13.06 -1.61
CA PRO A 53 -13.70 14.03 -1.71
C PRO A 53 -13.57 14.52 -3.17
N ASP A 54 -13.15 15.76 -3.32
CA ASP A 54 -12.65 16.22 -4.61
C ASP A 54 -11.31 15.52 -4.87
N LEU A 55 -11.28 14.63 -5.86
CA LEU A 55 -10.06 13.90 -6.24
C LEU A 55 -8.97 14.78 -6.86
N LYS A 56 -9.22 16.08 -7.01
CA LYS A 56 -8.21 17.08 -7.42
C LYS A 56 -7.50 17.72 -6.23
N GLN A 57 -7.91 17.35 -5.01
CA GLN A 57 -7.36 17.89 -3.77
C GLN A 57 -6.97 16.74 -2.85
N LEU A 58 -5.89 16.95 -2.08
CA LEU A 58 -5.48 15.99 -1.06
C LEU A 58 -6.58 15.85 0.02
N PRO A 59 -6.91 14.62 0.47
CA PRO A 59 -8.03 14.35 1.37
C PRO A 59 -7.79 14.76 2.83
N GLY A 60 -6.83 15.63 3.09
CA GLY A 60 -6.37 15.97 4.44
C GLY A 60 -7.45 16.52 5.37
N GLY A 61 -7.65 15.86 6.49
CA GLY A 61 -8.59 16.24 7.55
C GLY A 61 -10.06 15.92 7.26
N SER A 62 -10.39 15.47 6.05
CA SER A 62 -11.76 15.04 5.71
C SER A 62 -12.03 13.63 6.23
N ALA A 63 -13.29 13.37 6.60
CA ALA A 63 -13.72 12.04 7.00
C ALA A 63 -13.77 11.11 5.77
N VAL A 64 -12.95 10.07 5.78
CA VAL A 64 -12.92 9.04 4.74
C VAL A 64 -14.03 8.02 4.96
N ALA A 65 -14.28 7.66 6.20
CA ALA A 65 -15.39 6.76 6.56
C ALA A 65 -15.85 6.97 7.99
N ARG A 66 -17.11 6.61 8.24
CA ARG A 66 -17.65 6.38 9.57
C ARG A 66 -17.92 4.89 9.73
N LEU A 67 -17.41 4.29 10.80
CA LEU A 67 -17.67 2.90 11.16
C LEU A 67 -18.62 2.91 12.38
N VAL A 68 -19.78 2.29 12.21
CA VAL A 68 -20.77 2.09 13.27
C VAL A 68 -20.67 0.65 13.73
N LEU A 69 -20.30 0.44 14.98
CA LEU A 69 -20.15 -0.87 15.59
C LEU A 69 -21.38 -1.18 16.43
N THR A 70 -22.11 -2.23 16.07
CA THR A 70 -23.26 -2.72 16.82
C THR A 70 -22.93 -4.11 17.35
N LYS A 71 -23.08 -4.33 18.66
CA LYS A 71 -22.86 -5.65 19.25
C LYS A 71 -23.91 -6.62 18.68
N ASP A 72 -23.45 -7.69 18.07
CA ASP A 72 -24.31 -8.66 17.41
C ASP A 72 -23.66 -10.05 17.44
N GLY A 73 -24.14 -10.87 18.38
CA GLY A 73 -23.65 -12.23 18.56
C GLY A 73 -23.97 -13.20 17.40
N ALA A 74 -24.80 -12.78 16.44
CA ALA A 74 -25.09 -13.55 15.21
C ALA A 74 -24.14 -13.22 14.08
N THR A 75 -23.28 -12.21 14.22
CA THR A 75 -22.26 -11.86 13.20
C THR A 75 -21.31 -13.02 13.02
N LYS A 76 -21.19 -13.47 11.78
CA LYS A 76 -20.26 -14.56 11.40
C LYS A 76 -18.83 -14.03 11.36
N THR A 77 -17.92 -14.77 11.98
CA THR A 77 -16.49 -14.48 11.90
C THR A 77 -15.95 -14.73 10.49
N ASP A 78 -14.92 -13.96 10.11
CA ASP A 78 -14.24 -14.11 8.82
C ASP A 78 -12.98 -14.98 8.99
N PRO A 79 -12.80 -16.05 8.20
CA PRO A 79 -11.60 -16.89 8.27
C PRO A 79 -10.30 -16.12 8.00
N LEU A 80 -10.37 -14.97 7.33
CA LEU A 80 -9.22 -14.11 7.09
C LEU A 80 -8.71 -13.39 8.35
N PHE A 81 -9.48 -13.36 9.45
CA PHE A 81 -9.03 -12.75 10.70
C PHE A 81 -7.68 -13.29 11.16
N SER A 82 -7.49 -14.62 11.11
CA SER A 82 -6.22 -15.25 11.47
C SER A 82 -5.03 -14.83 10.59
N GLN A 83 -5.29 -14.26 9.42
CA GLN A 83 -4.28 -13.81 8.46
C GLN A 83 -3.89 -12.34 8.66
N ILE A 84 -4.63 -11.54 9.40
CA ILE A 84 -4.36 -10.10 9.59
C ILE A 84 -2.92 -9.87 10.04
N ARG A 85 -2.47 -10.61 11.06
CA ARG A 85 -1.11 -10.49 11.60
C ARG A 85 -0.04 -11.20 10.77
N ARG A 86 -0.42 -12.14 9.91
CA ARG A 86 0.48 -12.92 9.06
C ARG A 86 0.70 -12.27 7.70
N ARG A 87 -0.21 -11.42 7.29
CA ARG A 87 -0.13 -10.70 6.02
C ARG A 87 1.07 -9.74 6.02
N HIS A 88 1.90 -9.84 5.03
CA HIS A 88 2.97 -8.89 4.75
C HIS A 88 3.19 -8.77 3.24
N THR A 89 3.75 -7.65 2.80
CA THR A 89 4.13 -7.46 1.40
C THR A 89 5.36 -8.30 1.07
N ASN A 90 5.23 -9.19 0.10
CA ASN A 90 6.38 -9.93 -0.40
C ASN A 90 7.24 -9.00 -1.29
N LYS A 91 8.49 -8.80 -0.88
CA LYS A 91 9.48 -8.00 -1.63
C LYS A 91 10.51 -8.87 -2.38
N ASN A 92 10.38 -10.19 -2.29
CA ASN A 92 11.26 -11.11 -2.99
C ASN A 92 10.84 -11.26 -4.46
N VAL A 93 11.77 -11.74 -5.28
CA VAL A 93 11.49 -12.08 -6.67
C VAL A 93 10.46 -13.21 -6.73
N TYR A 94 9.46 -13.05 -7.59
CA TYR A 94 8.46 -14.08 -7.82
C TYR A 94 9.00 -15.19 -8.71
N ASP A 95 8.62 -16.43 -8.41
CA ASP A 95 8.92 -17.58 -9.25
C ASP A 95 8.02 -17.55 -10.50
N SER A 96 8.57 -17.08 -11.61
CA SER A 96 7.85 -16.95 -12.88
C SER A 96 7.50 -18.29 -13.54
N SER A 97 8.02 -19.42 -13.04
CA SER A 97 7.64 -20.76 -13.51
C SER A 97 6.26 -21.20 -12.98
N LYS A 98 5.78 -20.56 -11.92
CA LYS A 98 4.48 -20.83 -11.31
C LYS A 98 3.40 -19.95 -11.90
N VAL A 99 2.55 -20.55 -12.70
CA VAL A 99 1.41 -19.85 -13.32
C VAL A 99 0.20 -19.90 -12.38
N ILE A 100 -0.45 -18.77 -12.20
CA ILE A 100 -1.72 -18.69 -11.45
C ILE A 100 -2.84 -19.20 -12.35
N SER A 101 -3.57 -20.21 -11.88
CA SER A 101 -4.68 -20.80 -12.63
C SER A 101 -5.89 -19.85 -12.72
N SER A 102 -6.76 -20.09 -13.70
CA SER A 102 -8.00 -19.30 -13.86
C SER A 102 -8.90 -19.37 -12.63
N SER A 103 -8.96 -20.50 -11.92
CA SER A 103 -9.73 -20.64 -10.68
C SER A 103 -9.15 -19.80 -9.54
N GLN A 104 -7.81 -19.76 -9.41
CA GLN A 104 -7.14 -18.90 -8.44
C GLN A 104 -7.39 -17.42 -8.74
N TRP A 105 -7.30 -17.02 -10.02
CA TRP A 105 -7.64 -15.65 -10.43
C TRP A 105 -9.09 -15.28 -10.12
N SER A 106 -10.03 -16.18 -10.40
CA SER A 106 -11.44 -15.98 -10.09
C SER A 106 -11.65 -15.77 -8.59
N SER A 107 -10.97 -16.54 -7.74
CA SER A 107 -11.04 -16.40 -6.29
C SER A 107 -10.43 -15.07 -5.80
N LEU A 108 -9.32 -14.63 -6.39
CA LEU A 108 -8.66 -13.36 -6.03
C LEU A 108 -9.50 -12.14 -6.44
N THR A 109 -10.22 -12.21 -7.55
CA THR A 109 -10.99 -11.06 -8.06
C THR A 109 -12.45 -11.07 -7.60
N ALA A 110 -12.95 -12.18 -7.05
CA ALA A 110 -14.34 -12.30 -6.60
C ALA A 110 -14.75 -11.22 -5.57
N PRO A 111 -13.93 -10.89 -4.56
CA PRO A 111 -14.29 -9.84 -3.60
C PRO A 111 -14.49 -8.46 -4.24
N ALA A 112 -13.73 -8.12 -5.29
CA ALA A 112 -13.86 -6.84 -5.98
C ALA A 112 -15.25 -6.65 -6.62
N ARG A 113 -15.89 -7.74 -7.05
CA ARG A 113 -17.23 -7.71 -7.65
C ARG A 113 -18.32 -7.28 -6.67
N ALA A 114 -18.16 -7.59 -5.38
CA ALA A 114 -19.09 -7.16 -4.34
C ALA A 114 -19.14 -5.64 -4.20
N PHE A 115 -18.10 -4.94 -4.64
CA PHE A 115 -17.99 -3.47 -4.67
C PHE A 115 -18.26 -2.89 -6.07
N GLY A 116 -18.81 -3.67 -7.00
CA GLY A 116 -19.07 -3.22 -8.38
C GLY A 116 -17.81 -3.02 -9.23
N LEU A 117 -16.66 -3.55 -8.80
CA LEU A 117 -15.41 -3.46 -9.53
C LEU A 117 -15.20 -4.66 -10.46
N THR A 118 -14.54 -4.42 -11.58
CA THR A 118 -14.12 -5.47 -12.50
C THR A 118 -12.66 -5.80 -12.25
N GLY A 119 -12.37 -7.06 -11.95
CA GLY A 119 -11.01 -7.59 -11.83
C GLY A 119 -10.69 -8.50 -13.01
N GLY A 120 -9.48 -8.43 -13.50
CA GLY A 120 -8.96 -9.29 -14.57
C GLY A 120 -7.51 -9.67 -14.34
N ALA A 121 -7.03 -10.62 -15.12
CA ALA A 121 -5.65 -11.06 -15.11
C ALA A 121 -5.09 -11.13 -16.51
N VAL A 122 -3.82 -10.84 -16.65
CA VAL A 122 -3.08 -10.91 -17.90
C VAL A 122 -1.87 -11.83 -17.70
N ASN A 123 -1.83 -12.93 -18.47
CA ASN A 123 -0.75 -13.93 -18.43
C ASN A 123 0.08 -13.95 -19.71
N GLN A 124 -0.31 -13.19 -20.75
CA GLN A 124 0.44 -13.12 -22.01
C GLN A 124 1.76 -12.40 -21.77
N ARG A 125 2.86 -13.02 -22.19
CA ARG A 125 4.21 -12.51 -21.95
C ARG A 125 4.40 -11.10 -22.49
N GLU A 126 3.93 -10.84 -23.69
CA GLU A 126 4.03 -9.55 -24.36
C GLU A 126 3.32 -8.43 -23.58
N ALA A 127 2.13 -8.72 -23.06
CA ALA A 127 1.38 -7.76 -22.27
C ALA A 127 2.03 -7.51 -20.89
N ILE A 128 2.57 -8.56 -20.26
CA ILE A 128 3.35 -8.43 -19.02
C ILE A 128 4.58 -7.55 -19.24
N GLU A 129 5.33 -7.76 -20.35
CA GLU A 129 6.49 -6.94 -20.68
C GLU A 129 6.11 -5.48 -20.96
N GLN A 130 4.98 -5.22 -21.62
CA GLN A 130 4.48 -3.85 -21.81
C GLN A 130 4.21 -3.16 -20.48
N VAL A 131 3.49 -3.82 -19.55
CA VAL A 131 3.22 -3.28 -18.22
C VAL A 131 4.52 -3.07 -17.45
N ARG A 132 5.45 -4.03 -17.51
CA ARG A 132 6.77 -3.93 -16.87
C ARG A 132 7.55 -2.70 -17.38
N ASN A 133 7.57 -2.48 -18.69
CA ASN A 133 8.27 -1.34 -19.29
C ASN A 133 7.65 0.00 -18.85
N ILE A 134 6.32 0.09 -18.84
CA ILE A 134 5.62 1.29 -18.35
C ILE A 134 5.95 1.53 -16.87
N THR A 135 5.85 0.50 -16.04
CA THR A 135 6.14 0.60 -14.60
C THR A 135 7.58 1.02 -14.36
N ARG A 136 8.54 0.43 -15.10
CA ARG A 136 9.96 0.78 -14.99
C ARG A 136 10.21 2.24 -15.37
N SER A 137 9.68 2.68 -16.51
CA SER A 137 9.84 4.06 -16.94
C SER A 137 9.20 5.07 -15.99
N SER A 138 8.02 4.74 -15.45
CA SER A 138 7.35 5.57 -14.44
C SER A 138 8.17 5.68 -13.15
N PHE A 139 8.71 4.54 -12.68
CA PHE A 139 9.57 4.51 -11.50
C PHE A 139 10.87 5.30 -11.72
N GLU A 140 11.47 5.22 -12.91
CA GLU A 140 12.66 5.99 -13.25
C GLU A 140 12.38 7.50 -13.20
N VAL A 141 11.26 7.95 -13.75
CA VAL A 141 10.83 9.35 -13.66
C VAL A 141 10.66 9.79 -12.20
N GLU A 142 10.01 8.98 -11.37
CA GLU A 142 9.82 9.27 -9.95
C GLU A 142 11.16 9.38 -9.21
N MET A 143 12.06 8.43 -9.43
CA MET A 143 13.35 8.37 -8.76
C MET A 143 14.34 9.47 -9.19
N LEU A 144 14.26 9.93 -10.44
CA LEU A 144 15.12 11.00 -10.97
C LEU A 144 14.53 12.40 -10.72
N THR A 145 13.30 12.50 -10.26
CA THR A 145 12.66 13.77 -9.89
C THR A 145 12.95 14.06 -8.42
N ALA A 146 13.75 15.09 -8.16
CA ALA A 146 14.28 15.37 -6.82
C ALA A 146 13.18 15.44 -5.73
N ARG A 147 12.07 16.11 -6.00
CA ARG A 147 10.99 16.29 -5.01
C ARG A 147 10.31 14.97 -4.64
N THR A 148 9.99 14.11 -5.62
CA THR A 148 9.35 12.80 -5.38
C THR A 148 10.32 11.83 -4.72
N TYR A 149 11.59 11.83 -5.13
CA TYR A 149 12.63 11.04 -4.49
C TYR A 149 12.81 11.41 -3.01
N LEU A 150 12.94 12.69 -2.71
CA LEU A 150 13.15 13.16 -1.34
C LEU A 150 11.94 12.88 -0.44
N GLU A 151 10.72 13.02 -0.93
CA GLU A 151 9.53 12.62 -0.19
C GLU A 151 9.58 11.13 0.17
N SER A 152 9.90 10.26 -0.79
CA SER A 152 10.07 8.82 -0.55
C SER A 152 11.25 8.52 0.38
N ALA A 153 12.35 9.25 0.25
CA ALA A 153 13.53 9.10 1.11
C ALA A 153 13.23 9.41 2.59
N HIS A 154 12.40 10.42 2.87
CA HIS A 154 11.94 10.74 4.22
C HIS A 154 11.11 9.61 4.85
N LEU A 155 10.50 8.76 4.06
CA LEU A 155 9.72 7.61 4.52
C LEU A 155 10.56 6.34 4.67
N MET A 156 11.80 6.30 4.21
CA MET A 156 12.67 5.12 4.35
C MET A 156 13.05 4.91 5.80
N ARG A 157 12.94 3.65 6.26
CA ARG A 157 13.34 3.20 7.58
C ARG A 157 14.43 2.16 7.41
N ILE A 158 15.66 2.50 7.80
CA ILE A 158 16.84 1.68 7.56
C ILE A 158 17.20 0.91 8.84
N GLY A 159 17.28 -0.41 8.67
CA GLY A 159 17.68 -1.32 9.74
C GLY A 159 16.65 -1.49 10.86
N PRO A 160 16.89 -2.44 11.77
CA PRO A 160 15.92 -2.84 12.79
C PRO A 160 15.51 -1.73 13.75
N SER A 161 16.44 -0.83 14.07
CA SER A 161 16.21 0.26 15.02
C SER A 161 15.14 1.23 14.52
N GLU A 162 15.32 1.80 13.32
CA GLU A 162 14.34 2.74 12.76
C GLU A 162 13.00 2.05 12.49
N ILE A 163 13.02 0.82 11.94
CA ILE A 163 11.80 0.04 11.65
C ILE A 163 10.99 -0.20 12.93
N THR A 164 11.67 -0.48 14.05
CA THR A 164 10.99 -0.71 15.33
C THR A 164 10.48 0.60 15.95
N GLN A 165 11.25 1.67 15.83
CA GLN A 165 10.91 2.96 16.41
C GLN A 165 9.71 3.61 15.71
N TYR A 166 9.70 3.66 14.39
CA TYR A 166 8.68 4.38 13.63
C TYR A 166 7.48 3.52 13.25
N ARG A 167 7.68 2.22 12.98
CA ARG A 167 6.64 1.24 12.60
C ARG A 167 5.77 1.66 11.41
N ASP A 168 6.28 2.55 10.58
CA ASP A 168 5.62 3.11 9.39
C ASP A 168 6.63 3.23 8.25
N GLY A 169 6.18 3.77 7.11
CA GLY A 169 7.05 4.07 5.97
C GLY A 169 7.54 2.84 5.21
N ILE A 170 8.68 3.01 4.53
CA ILE A 170 9.28 2.02 3.63
C ILE A 170 10.41 1.31 4.36
N SER A 171 10.15 0.10 4.84
CA SER A 171 11.16 -0.69 5.56
C SER A 171 12.25 -1.22 4.63
N LEU A 172 13.50 -0.93 4.96
CA LEU A 172 14.71 -1.44 4.33
C LEU A 172 15.49 -2.31 5.32
N PRO A 173 15.12 -3.60 5.49
CA PRO A 173 15.68 -4.46 6.52
C PRO A 173 17.04 -5.06 6.13
N SER A 174 17.63 -4.68 4.99
CA SER A 174 18.91 -5.21 4.50
C SER A 174 20.05 -4.93 5.48
N PRO A 175 20.74 -5.96 6.02
CA PRO A 175 21.90 -5.77 6.87
C PRO A 175 23.02 -4.98 6.20
N MET A 176 23.19 -5.17 4.87
CA MET A 176 24.19 -4.45 4.09
C MET A 176 23.87 -2.96 4.00
N VAL A 177 22.61 -2.59 3.68
CA VAL A 177 22.19 -1.19 3.61
C VAL A 177 22.31 -0.53 4.98
N ASN A 178 21.95 -1.24 6.05
CA ASN A 178 22.09 -0.75 7.43
C ASN A 178 23.56 -0.50 7.78
N ALA A 179 24.48 -1.41 7.45
CA ALA A 179 25.90 -1.22 7.66
C ALA A 179 26.46 -0.03 6.86
N LEU A 180 26.16 0.06 5.57
CA LEU A 180 26.58 1.17 4.72
C LEU A 180 26.08 2.51 5.25
N SER A 181 24.82 2.58 5.69
CA SER A 181 24.25 3.79 6.29
C SER A 181 24.95 4.17 7.61
N THR A 182 25.26 3.19 8.46
CA THR A 182 25.96 3.41 9.74
C THR A 182 27.36 3.96 9.54
N PHE A 183 28.05 3.53 8.50
CA PHE A 183 29.41 4.03 8.17
C PHE A 183 29.41 5.27 7.27
N GLY A 184 28.23 5.86 6.97
CA GLY A 184 28.13 7.04 6.11
C GLY A 184 28.41 6.78 4.63
N LEU A 185 28.40 5.52 4.20
CA LEU A 185 28.62 5.10 2.81
C LEU A 185 27.33 4.99 2.00
N PHE A 186 26.18 5.16 2.64
CA PHE A 186 24.86 5.22 2.02
C PHE A 186 24.10 6.39 2.62
N ASP A 187 23.80 7.38 1.79
CA ASP A 187 22.91 8.48 2.15
C ASP A 187 21.56 8.30 1.40
N ARG A 188 20.47 8.11 2.16
CA ARG A 188 19.13 7.99 1.59
C ARG A 188 18.67 9.26 0.87
N PHE A 189 19.26 10.41 1.16
CA PHE A 189 18.91 11.69 0.55
C PHE A 189 19.78 12.05 -0.67
N GLU A 190 20.76 11.21 -1.02
CA GLU A 190 21.52 11.39 -2.24
C GLU A 190 20.65 11.03 -3.45
N ILE A 191 20.29 12.06 -4.24
CA ILE A 191 19.41 11.89 -5.41
C ILE A 191 20.14 11.08 -6.47
N PRO A 192 19.56 9.97 -6.96
CA PRO A 192 20.16 9.16 -8.01
C PRO A 192 20.37 9.96 -9.29
N LYS A 193 21.47 9.68 -10.00
CA LYS A 193 21.79 10.30 -11.30
C LYS A 193 21.49 9.32 -12.42
N THR A 194 21.07 9.84 -13.57
CA THR A 194 20.90 9.04 -14.79
C THR A 194 22.17 8.27 -15.10
N GLY A 195 22.06 6.97 -15.38
CA GLY A 195 23.21 6.10 -15.66
C GLY A 195 23.96 5.59 -14.41
N SER A 196 23.48 5.86 -13.21
CA SER A 196 24.00 5.22 -12.01
C SER A 196 23.66 3.73 -12.00
N SER A 197 24.55 2.89 -11.42
CA SER A 197 24.41 1.42 -11.37
C SER A 197 23.11 0.94 -10.69
N ASN A 198 22.41 1.82 -9.99
CA ASN A 198 21.15 1.52 -9.31
C ASN A 198 19.97 1.34 -10.29
N PHE A 199 20.10 1.77 -11.55
CA PHE A 199 19.06 1.67 -12.59
C PHE A 199 19.34 0.61 -13.66
N THR A 200 20.49 -0.07 -13.62
CA THR A 200 20.93 -1.00 -14.68
C THR A 200 20.68 -2.48 -14.40
N ARG A 201 19.87 -2.83 -13.40
CA ARG A 201 19.52 -4.24 -13.09
C ARG A 201 18.04 -4.52 -13.18
#